data_307ff777d01221608ed40f29db09991b
#
_entry.id   307ff777d01221608ed40f29db09991b
#
_cell.length_a   1.000
_cell.length_b   1.000
_cell.length_c   1.000
_cell.angle_alpha   90.00
_cell.angle_beta   90.00
_cell.angle_gamma   90.00
#
_symmetry.space_group_name_H-M   'P 1'
#
loop_
_entity.id
_entity.type
_entity.pdbx_description
1 polymer ?
#
loop_
_entity_poly.entity_id
_entity_poly.type
_entity_poly.pdbx_seq_one_letter_code
_entity_poly.pdbx_strand_id
1 'polypeptide(L)'
;MEKLVLSNGAEYRLVTDGVNEYNGVLTLKVRPMEGATKTAEEVLADFTGNDTITAKIDDTAIRIFTNYTKVKDVRLVPNYVVNTKYVCPECSEPVENTATTCAKCNATFDAPTISEETDTIFVLNVTTPDVNDRLNDVESAITEIGASLLAMGGDDTDSSDGNDAAPESNVVVD
;
A
#
# COMPACT_ATOMS: atom_id res chain seq x y z
N MET A 1 19.73 5.52 -2.96
CA MET A 1 18.83 4.51 -3.59
C MET A 1 17.38 4.92 -3.36
N GLU A 2 16.57 4.93 -4.43
CA GLU A 2 15.16 5.30 -4.30
C GLU A 2 14.33 4.13 -3.77
N LYS A 3 13.54 4.38 -2.72
CA LYS A 3 12.66 3.39 -2.09
C LYS A 3 11.31 3.98 -1.71
N LEU A 4 10.29 3.12 -1.65
CA LEU A 4 9.02 3.39 -0.99
C LEU A 4 9.03 2.78 0.40
N VAL A 5 8.48 3.51 1.36
CA VAL A 5 8.22 3.05 2.73
C VAL A 5 6.74 3.24 3.01
N LEU A 6 6.06 2.16 3.39
CA LEU A 6 4.65 2.15 3.73
C LEU A 6 4.43 2.41 5.22
N SER A 7 3.25 2.84 5.63
CA SER A 7 2.93 3.09 7.04
C SER A 7 3.01 1.82 7.91
N ASN A 8 2.82 0.64 7.34
CA ASN A 8 3.03 -0.65 8.01
C ASN A 8 4.50 -1.09 8.13
N GLY A 9 5.45 -0.28 7.62
CA GLY A 9 6.88 -0.55 7.66
C GLY A 9 7.42 -1.38 6.49
N ALA A 10 6.59 -1.82 5.56
CA ALA A 10 7.08 -2.51 4.37
C ALA A 10 7.87 -1.55 3.46
N GLU A 11 8.97 -2.05 2.89
CA GLU A 11 9.84 -1.28 2.01
C GLU A 11 9.95 -1.95 0.63
N TYR A 12 10.00 -1.10 -0.41
CA TYR A 12 10.16 -1.49 -1.80
C TYR A 12 11.16 -0.59 -2.51
N ARG A 13 11.94 -1.14 -3.43
CA ARG A 13 12.79 -0.34 -4.32
C ARG A 13 11.92 0.26 -5.43
N LEU A 14 12.08 1.55 -5.68
CA LEU A 14 11.50 2.19 -6.87
C LEU A 14 12.36 1.89 -8.10
N VAL A 15 11.72 1.71 -9.23
CA VAL A 15 12.39 1.77 -10.52
C VAL A 15 12.41 3.21 -11.04
N THR A 16 13.23 3.49 -12.01
CA THR A 16 13.27 4.81 -12.67
C THR A 16 11.86 5.16 -13.19
N ASP A 17 11.40 6.38 -12.94
CA ASP A 17 10.03 6.83 -13.23
C ASP A 17 8.95 5.92 -12.62
N GLY A 18 9.26 5.34 -11.46
CA GLY A 18 8.41 4.37 -10.76
C GLY A 18 7.20 4.97 -10.05
N VAL A 19 7.05 6.29 -10.02
CA VAL A 19 5.91 6.96 -9.37
C VAL A 19 5.25 7.92 -10.36
N ASN A 20 3.98 7.67 -10.63
CA ASN A 20 3.16 8.55 -11.45
C ASN A 20 1.79 8.76 -10.78
N GLU A 21 1.39 10.01 -10.63
CA GLU A 21 0.10 10.39 -10.06
C GLU A 21 -0.70 11.14 -11.12
N TYR A 22 -1.84 10.57 -11.49
CA TYR A 22 -2.73 11.17 -12.48
C TYR A 22 -4.19 10.88 -12.16
N ASN A 23 -5.03 11.91 -12.14
CA ASN A 23 -6.48 11.83 -11.88
C ASN A 23 -6.85 11.02 -10.63
N GLY A 24 -6.13 11.21 -9.52
CA GLY A 24 -6.40 10.51 -8.26
C GLY A 24 -5.99 9.04 -8.27
N VAL A 25 -5.27 8.60 -9.29
CA VAL A 25 -4.64 7.28 -9.36
C VAL A 25 -3.13 7.45 -9.19
N LEU A 26 -2.58 6.76 -8.21
CA LEU A 26 -1.15 6.65 -7.99
C LEU A 26 -0.67 5.33 -8.59
N THR A 27 0.07 5.42 -9.70
CA THR A 27 0.72 4.27 -10.32
C THR A 27 2.12 4.13 -9.77
N LEU A 28 2.42 2.96 -9.22
CA LEU A 28 3.71 2.63 -8.63
C LEU A 28 4.34 1.47 -9.39
N LYS A 29 5.63 1.60 -9.74
CA LYS A 29 6.45 0.52 -10.29
C LYS A 29 7.54 0.22 -9.27
N VAL A 30 7.43 -0.92 -8.63
CA VAL A 30 8.28 -1.30 -7.51
C VAL A 30 8.84 -2.71 -7.67
N ARG A 31 9.91 -2.98 -6.97
CA ARG A 31 10.45 -4.32 -6.76
C ARG A 31 10.75 -4.55 -5.29
N PRO A 32 10.73 -5.78 -4.82
CA PRO A 32 11.14 -6.10 -3.45
C PRO A 32 12.54 -5.57 -3.15
N MET A 33 12.84 -5.38 -1.88
CA MET A 33 14.21 -5.09 -1.45
C MET A 33 15.15 -6.23 -1.84
N GLU A 34 16.42 -5.94 -1.99
CA GLU A 34 17.44 -6.92 -2.40
C GLU A 34 17.45 -8.15 -1.48
N GLY A 35 17.44 -9.34 -2.09
CA GLY A 35 17.36 -10.59 -1.36
C GLY A 35 15.96 -11.00 -0.90
N ALA A 36 14.93 -10.15 -1.08
CA ALA A 36 13.55 -10.48 -0.78
C ALA A 36 12.82 -10.94 -2.05
N THR A 37 11.96 -11.95 -1.90
CA THR A 37 11.00 -12.37 -2.93
C THR A 37 9.60 -12.16 -2.38
N LYS A 38 8.71 -11.64 -3.22
CA LYS A 38 7.29 -11.44 -2.86
C LYS A 38 6.38 -11.89 -3.98
N THR A 39 5.23 -12.44 -3.61
CA THR A 39 4.14 -12.74 -4.53
C THR A 39 3.29 -11.48 -4.75
N ALA A 40 2.46 -11.48 -5.79
CA ALA A 40 1.51 -10.38 -6.04
C ALA A 40 0.50 -10.21 -4.89
N GLU A 41 0.11 -11.31 -4.25
CA GLU A 41 -0.81 -11.32 -3.10
C GLU A 41 -0.18 -10.68 -1.86
N GLU A 42 1.10 -10.98 -1.58
CA GLU A 42 1.85 -10.35 -0.48
C GLU A 42 2.03 -8.85 -0.73
N VAL A 43 2.33 -8.47 -1.97
CA VAL A 43 2.43 -7.04 -2.35
C VAL A 43 1.09 -6.35 -2.20
N LEU A 44 -0.01 -6.97 -2.66
CA LEU A 44 -1.36 -6.46 -2.48
C LEU A 44 -1.69 -6.25 -1.00
N ALA A 45 -1.38 -7.24 -0.16
CA ALA A 45 -1.61 -7.17 1.28
C ALA A 45 -0.80 -6.04 1.95
N ASP A 46 0.46 -5.88 1.57
CA ASP A 46 1.31 -4.81 2.10
C ASP A 46 0.79 -3.41 1.76
N PHE A 47 0.25 -3.21 0.56
CA PHE A 47 -0.27 -1.91 0.12
C PHE A 47 -1.71 -1.63 0.57
N THR A 48 -2.49 -2.66 0.89
CA THR A 48 -3.88 -2.51 1.30
C THR A 48 -3.97 -1.88 2.69
N GLY A 49 -4.81 -0.86 2.83
CA GLY A 49 -5.06 -0.20 4.13
C GLY A 49 -3.93 0.72 4.61
N ASN A 50 -2.90 0.96 3.79
CA ASN A 50 -1.88 1.95 4.12
C ASN A 50 -2.40 3.35 3.80
N ASP A 51 -2.44 4.21 4.80
CA ASP A 51 -2.85 5.61 4.68
C ASP A 51 -1.72 6.53 4.21
N THR A 52 -0.47 6.09 4.33
CA THR A 52 0.71 6.88 3.97
C THR A 52 1.73 6.04 3.23
N ILE A 53 2.13 6.52 2.05
CA ILE A 53 3.20 5.96 1.22
C ILE A 53 4.28 7.03 1.09
N THR A 54 5.49 6.75 1.52
CA THR A 54 6.60 7.71 1.50
C THR A 54 7.66 7.28 0.49
N ALA A 55 7.94 8.12 -0.50
CA ALA A 55 9.09 7.95 -1.38
C ALA A 55 10.33 8.59 -0.74
N LYS A 56 11.43 7.84 -0.70
CA LYS A 56 12.70 8.26 -0.08
C LYS A 56 13.87 8.06 -1.02
N ILE A 57 14.86 8.95 -0.93
CA ILE A 57 16.21 8.76 -1.46
C ILE A 57 17.17 8.76 -0.28
N ASP A 58 17.91 7.66 -0.12
CA ASP A 58 18.92 7.51 0.96
C ASP A 58 18.38 7.97 2.35
N ASP A 59 17.21 7.45 2.72
CA ASP A 59 16.47 7.74 3.96
C ASP A 59 15.85 9.15 4.08
N THR A 60 16.10 10.04 3.13
CA THR A 60 15.43 11.34 3.08
C THR A 60 14.09 11.23 2.34
N ALA A 61 13.00 11.62 3.00
CA ALA A 61 11.69 11.66 2.36
C ALA A 61 11.67 12.77 1.29
N ILE A 62 11.34 12.40 0.05
CA ILE A 62 11.23 13.32 -1.08
C ILE A 62 9.78 13.58 -1.47
N ARG A 63 8.88 12.64 -1.21
CA ARG A 63 7.46 12.78 -1.46
C ARG A 63 6.64 11.89 -0.53
N ILE A 64 5.51 12.40 -0.08
CA ILE A 64 4.57 11.69 0.78
C ILE A 64 3.21 11.70 0.09
N PHE A 65 2.61 10.53 -0.04
CA PHE A 65 1.27 10.33 -0.57
C PHE A 65 0.37 9.88 0.57
N THR A 66 -0.73 10.58 0.78
CA THR A 66 -1.69 10.30 1.85
C THR A 66 -3.03 9.90 1.27
N ASN A 67 -3.78 9.08 2.02
CA ASN A 67 -5.11 8.60 1.65
C ASN A 67 -5.18 7.70 0.40
N TYR A 68 -4.06 7.14 -0.06
CA TYR A 68 -4.03 6.15 -1.13
C TYR A 68 -4.15 4.74 -0.53
N THR A 69 -5.34 4.38 -0.06
CA THR A 69 -5.59 3.16 0.72
C THR A 69 -6.19 2.01 -0.09
N LYS A 70 -6.74 2.29 -1.28
CA LYS A 70 -7.41 1.30 -2.12
C LYS A 70 -6.53 0.87 -3.28
N VAL A 71 -6.05 -0.36 -3.25
CA VAL A 71 -5.34 -0.96 -4.38
C VAL A 71 -6.34 -1.46 -5.41
N LYS A 72 -6.28 -0.93 -6.63
CA LYS A 72 -7.15 -1.36 -7.74
C LYS A 72 -6.65 -2.62 -8.41
N ASP A 73 -5.35 -2.67 -8.68
CA ASP A 73 -4.71 -3.81 -9.31
C ASP A 73 -3.23 -3.89 -8.95
N VAL A 74 -2.72 -5.12 -8.95
CA VAL A 74 -1.30 -5.44 -8.84
C VAL A 74 -0.95 -6.35 -10.00
N ARG A 75 0.02 -5.97 -10.82
CA ARG A 75 0.50 -6.76 -11.95
C ARG A 75 1.96 -7.06 -11.83
N LEU A 76 2.33 -8.32 -12.04
CA LEU A 76 3.72 -8.75 -12.18
C LEU A 76 4.16 -8.53 -13.64
N VAL A 77 5.24 -7.82 -13.85
CA VAL A 77 5.82 -7.55 -15.17
C VAL A 77 7.24 -8.12 -15.20
N PRO A 78 7.44 -9.28 -15.85
CA PRO A 78 8.76 -9.86 -16.00
C PRO A 78 9.59 -9.11 -17.05
N ASN A 79 10.91 -9.23 -16.95
CA ASN A 79 11.88 -8.66 -17.90
C ASN A 79 11.70 -7.14 -18.13
N TYR A 80 11.28 -6.41 -17.11
CA TYR A 80 11.21 -4.94 -17.19
C TYR A 80 12.62 -4.36 -17.12
N VAL A 81 12.96 -3.44 -18.03
CA VAL A 81 14.26 -2.75 -18.02
C VAL A 81 14.32 -1.80 -16.83
N VAL A 82 15.10 -2.15 -15.82
CA VAL A 82 15.25 -1.37 -14.58
C VAL A 82 16.45 -0.43 -14.60
N ASN A 83 17.40 -0.72 -15.49
CA ASN A 83 18.59 0.11 -15.65
C ASN A 83 19.16 -0.06 -17.08
N THR A 84 19.71 1.02 -17.60
CA THR A 84 20.37 1.04 -18.90
C THR A 84 21.77 1.63 -18.74
N LYS A 85 22.78 0.92 -19.21
CA LYS A 85 24.19 1.34 -19.14
C LYS A 85 24.79 1.34 -20.52
N TYR A 86 25.70 2.27 -20.77
CA TYR A 86 26.56 2.23 -21.95
C TYR A 86 27.80 1.44 -21.61
N VAL A 87 28.16 0.50 -22.46
CA VAL A 87 29.30 -0.40 -22.25
C VAL A 87 30.20 -0.47 -23.47
N CYS A 88 31.47 -0.74 -23.24
CA CYS A 88 32.42 -0.98 -24.32
C CYS A 88 32.03 -2.26 -25.10
N PRO A 89 31.95 -2.21 -26.44
CA PRO A 89 31.56 -3.37 -27.25
C PRO A 89 32.52 -4.55 -27.14
N GLU A 90 33.80 -4.32 -26.77
CA GLU A 90 34.83 -5.35 -26.72
C GLU A 90 34.93 -6.06 -25.34
N CYS A 91 34.78 -5.31 -24.25
CA CYS A 91 34.98 -5.87 -22.91
C CYS A 91 33.82 -5.68 -21.93
N SER A 92 32.71 -5.09 -22.40
CA SER A 92 31.50 -4.83 -21.60
C SER A 92 31.73 -3.94 -20.35
N GLU A 93 32.87 -3.25 -20.27
CA GLU A 93 33.11 -2.28 -19.20
C GLU A 93 32.20 -1.08 -19.35
N PRO A 94 31.57 -0.55 -18.26
CA PRO A 94 30.81 0.68 -18.30
C PRO A 94 31.64 1.85 -18.84
N VAL A 95 31.04 2.61 -19.75
CA VAL A 95 31.65 3.80 -20.35
C VAL A 95 30.59 4.90 -20.44
N GLU A 96 31.05 6.12 -20.73
CA GLU A 96 30.10 7.22 -20.99
C GLU A 96 29.42 7.04 -22.35
N ASN A 97 28.23 7.58 -22.52
CA ASN A 97 27.44 7.48 -23.75
C ASN A 97 28.10 8.08 -24.98
N THR A 98 29.07 8.97 -24.78
CA THR A 98 29.85 9.65 -25.84
C THR A 98 31.26 9.08 -25.97
N ALA A 99 31.61 8.04 -25.25
CA ALA A 99 32.93 7.45 -25.29
C ALA A 99 33.21 6.81 -26.66
N THR A 100 34.41 7.03 -27.19
CA THR A 100 34.94 6.39 -28.40
C THR A 100 36.15 5.50 -28.10
N THR A 101 36.59 5.48 -26.85
CA THR A 101 37.69 4.63 -26.35
C THR A 101 37.36 4.07 -24.98
N CYS A 102 37.82 2.86 -24.71
CA CYS A 102 37.68 2.20 -23.42
C CYS A 102 38.97 2.29 -22.61
N ALA A 103 38.91 2.86 -21.41
CA ALA A 103 40.07 2.99 -20.53
C ALA A 103 40.62 1.64 -20.05
N LYS A 104 39.78 0.58 -20.02
CA LYS A 104 40.15 -0.75 -19.51
C LYS A 104 40.86 -1.61 -20.56
N CYS A 105 40.34 -1.68 -21.79
CA CYS A 105 40.90 -2.53 -22.83
C CYS A 105 41.58 -1.76 -23.96
N ASN A 106 41.59 -0.41 -23.93
CA ASN A 106 42.11 0.50 -24.94
C ASN A 106 41.49 0.31 -26.34
N ALA A 107 40.36 -0.37 -26.43
CA ALA A 107 39.64 -0.48 -27.70
C ALA A 107 39.08 0.88 -28.13
N THR A 108 39.10 1.14 -29.45
CA THR A 108 38.47 2.29 -30.08
C THR A 108 37.24 1.83 -30.82
N PHE A 109 36.12 2.55 -30.68
CA PHE A 109 34.81 2.22 -31.28
C PHE A 109 34.07 3.49 -31.69
N ASP A 110 33.15 3.38 -32.63
CA ASP A 110 32.35 4.52 -33.11
C ASP A 110 31.29 4.96 -32.10
N ALA A 111 30.68 3.99 -31.39
CA ALA A 111 29.70 4.23 -30.34
C ALA A 111 29.70 3.08 -29.30
N PRO A 112 29.38 3.37 -28.02
CA PRO A 112 29.23 2.34 -27.03
C PRO A 112 27.97 1.50 -27.30
N THR A 113 27.97 0.27 -26.81
CA THR A 113 26.78 -0.61 -26.83
C THR A 113 25.90 -0.33 -25.64
N ILE A 114 24.59 -0.43 -25.83
CA ILE A 114 23.62 -0.32 -24.75
C ILE A 114 23.48 -1.70 -24.10
N SER A 115 23.68 -1.77 -22.79
CA SER A 115 23.41 -2.93 -21.96
C SER A 115 22.23 -2.64 -21.05
N GLU A 116 21.19 -3.47 -21.12
CA GLU A 116 19.98 -3.37 -20.32
C GLU A 116 20.01 -4.40 -19.18
N GLU A 117 19.76 -3.91 -17.98
CA GLU A 117 19.52 -4.74 -16.81
C GLU A 117 18.01 -4.90 -16.65
N THR A 118 17.52 -6.13 -16.72
CA THR A 118 16.10 -6.45 -16.59
C THR A 118 15.81 -7.13 -15.25
N ASP A 119 14.63 -6.87 -14.72
CA ASP A 119 14.14 -7.49 -13.48
C ASP A 119 12.63 -7.72 -13.58
N THR A 120 12.10 -8.49 -12.65
CA THR A 120 10.66 -8.62 -12.47
C THR A 120 10.18 -7.54 -11.50
N ILE A 121 9.22 -6.74 -11.94
CA ILE A 121 8.65 -5.67 -11.14
C ILE A 121 7.17 -5.87 -10.87
N PHE A 122 6.64 -5.19 -9.87
CA PHE A 122 5.22 -5.03 -9.64
C PHE A 122 4.78 -3.65 -10.09
N VAL A 123 3.68 -3.62 -10.84
CA VAL A 123 2.99 -2.38 -11.20
C VAL A 123 1.67 -2.35 -10.43
N LEU A 124 1.50 -1.34 -9.59
CA LEU A 124 0.31 -1.14 -8.77
C LEU A 124 -0.42 0.14 -9.18
N ASN A 125 -1.74 0.08 -9.16
CA ASN A 125 -2.58 1.27 -9.22
C ASN A 125 -3.31 1.41 -7.89
N VAL A 126 -3.01 2.49 -7.17
CA VAL A 126 -3.58 2.79 -5.85
C VAL A 126 -4.41 4.07 -5.97
N THR A 127 -5.56 4.10 -5.32
CA THR A 127 -6.47 5.25 -5.33
C THR A 127 -6.88 5.65 -3.93
N THR A 128 -7.34 6.87 -3.81
CA THR A 128 -8.08 7.30 -2.63
C THR A 128 -9.43 6.58 -2.57
N PRO A 129 -9.98 6.29 -1.38
CA PRO A 129 -11.32 5.77 -1.23
C PRO A 129 -12.33 6.70 -1.89
N ASP A 130 -13.27 6.18 -2.63
CA ASP A 130 -14.38 6.96 -3.15
C ASP A 130 -15.44 7.26 -2.05
N VAL A 131 -16.45 8.05 -2.40
CA VAL A 131 -17.51 8.43 -1.45
C VAL A 131 -18.29 7.20 -0.98
N ASN A 132 -18.49 6.23 -1.86
CA ASN A 132 -19.24 5.01 -1.52
C ASN A 132 -18.42 4.11 -0.60
N ASP A 133 -17.11 3.99 -0.81
CA ASP A 133 -16.22 3.25 0.11
C ASP A 133 -16.31 3.85 1.52
N ARG A 134 -16.22 5.17 1.63
CA ARG A 134 -16.32 5.87 2.93
C ARG A 134 -17.69 5.73 3.58
N LEU A 135 -18.76 5.68 2.77
CA LEU A 135 -20.11 5.48 3.28
C LEU A 135 -20.28 4.07 3.85
N ASN A 136 -19.77 3.04 3.15
CA ASN A 136 -19.78 1.66 3.62
C ASN A 136 -19.00 1.48 4.93
N ASP A 137 -17.85 2.17 5.07
CA ASP A 137 -17.07 2.16 6.33
C ASP A 137 -17.87 2.78 7.48
N VAL A 138 -18.60 3.87 7.24
CA VAL A 138 -19.46 4.52 8.25
C VAL A 138 -20.64 3.61 8.61
N GLU A 139 -21.31 2.99 7.65
CA GLU A 139 -22.40 2.05 7.87
C GLU A 139 -21.94 0.84 8.70
N SER A 140 -20.76 0.30 8.39
CA SER A 140 -20.15 -0.80 9.15
C SER A 140 -19.88 -0.39 10.60
N ALA A 141 -19.27 0.79 10.81
CA ALA A 141 -19.01 1.30 12.15
C ALA A 141 -20.29 1.55 12.96
N ILE A 142 -21.35 2.08 12.32
CA ILE A 142 -22.67 2.26 12.98
C ILE A 142 -23.25 0.89 13.38
N THR A 143 -23.12 -0.11 12.52
CA THR A 143 -23.62 -1.47 12.80
C THR A 143 -22.87 -2.10 13.99
N GLU A 144 -21.55 -1.94 14.05
CA GLU A 144 -20.74 -2.43 15.18
C GLU A 144 -21.09 -1.74 16.51
N ILE A 145 -21.27 -0.41 16.47
CA ILE A 145 -21.70 0.36 17.64
C ILE A 145 -23.09 -0.10 18.08
N GLY A 146 -24.03 -0.28 17.16
CA GLY A 146 -25.37 -0.77 17.45
C GLY A 146 -25.36 -2.16 18.08
N ALA A 147 -24.56 -3.09 17.57
CA ALA A 147 -24.38 -4.42 18.12
C ALA A 147 -23.78 -4.39 19.54
N SER A 148 -22.79 -3.49 19.75
CA SER A 148 -22.15 -3.32 21.07
C SER A 148 -23.13 -2.76 22.11
N LEU A 149 -23.98 -1.80 21.73
CA LEU A 149 -24.99 -1.22 22.61
C LEU A 149 -26.06 -2.26 22.97
N LEU A 150 -26.49 -3.10 22.04
CA LEU A 150 -27.42 -4.20 22.31
C LEU A 150 -26.83 -5.24 23.26
N ALA A 151 -25.53 -5.53 23.13
CA ALA A 151 -24.85 -6.46 24.04
C ALA A 151 -24.70 -5.90 25.47
N MET A 152 -24.59 -4.57 25.61
CA MET A 152 -24.49 -3.91 26.93
C MET A 152 -25.85 -3.68 27.61
N GLY A 153 -26.96 -3.65 26.83
CA GLY A 153 -28.31 -3.43 27.34
C GLY A 153 -29.07 -4.70 27.79
N GLY A 154 -28.41 -5.86 27.77
CA GLY A 154 -29.04 -7.16 28.01
C GLY A 154 -29.01 -7.71 29.45
N ASP A 155 -28.69 -6.90 30.45
CA ASP A 155 -28.57 -7.42 31.85
C ASP A 155 -29.30 -6.56 32.88
N ASP A 156 -30.57 -6.23 32.63
CA ASP A 156 -31.46 -5.68 33.66
C ASP A 156 -32.91 -6.20 33.49
N THR A 157 -33.07 -7.53 33.60
CA THR A 157 -34.35 -8.11 33.96
C THR A 157 -34.11 -9.28 34.91
N ASP A 158 -33.80 -8.96 36.15
CA ASP A 158 -34.03 -9.92 37.22
C ASP A 158 -34.79 -9.27 38.35
N SER A 159 -35.89 -9.91 38.63
CA SER A 159 -36.49 -10.09 39.94
C SER A 159 -36.94 -8.88 40.73
N SER A 160 -38.25 -8.67 40.77
CA SER A 160 -38.91 -8.53 42.06
C SER A 160 -40.22 -9.30 42.09
N ASP A 161 -40.09 -10.53 42.55
CA ASP A 161 -41.12 -11.15 43.37
C ASP A 161 -41.43 -10.20 44.51
N GLY A 162 -42.62 -9.67 44.54
CA GLY A 162 -43.19 -8.86 45.61
C GLY A 162 -44.61 -9.29 45.83
N ASN A 163 -44.71 -10.44 46.46
CA ASN A 163 -45.88 -10.86 47.22
C ASN A 163 -46.21 -9.77 48.26
N ASP A 164 -47.35 -9.12 48.21
CA ASP A 164 -48.11 -8.95 49.48
C ASP A 164 -49.57 -8.51 49.27
N ALA A 165 -50.43 -9.29 49.83
CA ALA A 165 -51.61 -9.08 50.65
C ALA A 165 -52.49 -7.85 50.42
N ALA A 166 -53.69 -8.14 50.05
CA ALA A 166 -54.82 -7.25 50.20
C ALA A 166 -55.12 -6.97 51.71
N PRO A 167 -55.59 -5.82 52.08
CA PRO A 167 -56.52 -5.69 53.13
C PRO A 167 -57.90 -5.29 52.61
N GLU A 168 -58.87 -6.12 52.99
CA GLU A 168 -60.28 -5.75 53.04
C GLU A 168 -60.48 -4.51 53.90
N SER A 169 -61.25 -3.56 53.45
CA SER A 169 -61.91 -2.62 54.33
C SER A 169 -63.34 -2.36 53.87
N ASN A 170 -64.21 -2.88 54.65
CA ASN A 170 -65.60 -2.50 54.79
C ASN A 170 -65.77 -1.00 54.89
N VAL A 171 -66.68 -0.46 54.14
CA VAL A 171 -67.33 0.80 54.50
C VAL A 171 -68.86 0.58 54.42
N VAL A 172 -69.42 0.76 55.51
CA VAL A 172 -70.85 0.76 55.77
C VAL A 172 -71.41 2.12 55.42
N VAL A 173 -72.63 2.03 54.96
CA VAL A 173 -73.65 3.07 54.62
C VAL A 173 -73.95 4.02 55.77
N ASP A 174 -74.26 5.23 55.45
CA ASP A 174 -75.51 5.95 55.71
C ASP A 174 -75.76 7.03 54.70
#